data_eaa1f976a2b5845284fb95003961d4ee
#
_entry.id   eaa1f976a2b5845284fb95003961d4ee
#
_cell.length_a   1.000
_cell.length_b   1.000
_cell.length_c   1.000
_cell.angle_alpha   90.00
_cell.angle_beta   90.00
_cell.angle_gamma   90.00
#
_symmetry.space_group_name_H-M   'P 1'
#
loop_
_entity.id
_entity.type
_entity.pdbx_description
1 polymer ?
#
loop_
_entity_poly.entity_id
_entity_poly.type
_entity_poly.pdbx_seq_one_letter_code
_entity_poly.pdbx_strand_id
1 'polypeptide(L)'
;ENAYLDRVANRLMFNYDLQQDTHVEGHTFNLTAEMRIESKKHFFHPSLRYANHEAHEYIFVQQHQAPSVAYFKRLVELGHELADKQEYLDPDEEHFGTDFTFVVIANLIENAVDEFVGDFRDRTLLKFGYYGHYEINLIVVAPDDEIATASKKAESVAAFALWRDMDGQNSDGILSRVRSQLGI
;
A
#
# COMPACT_ATOMS: atom_id res chain seq x y z
N GLU A 1 15.04 -2.10 18.22
CA GLU A 1 13.62 -2.19 18.42
C GLU A 1 12.91 -1.03 17.74
N ASN A 2 12.34 -1.28 16.65
CA ASN A 2 11.32 -0.60 15.86
C ASN A 2 11.42 0.89 15.46
N ALA A 3 12.59 1.50 15.45
CA ALA A 3 12.74 2.88 14.99
C ALA A 3 12.22 3.08 13.54
N TYR A 4 12.29 2.06 12.70
CA TYR A 4 11.74 2.13 11.35
C TYR A 4 10.19 2.08 11.32
N LEU A 5 9.56 1.20 12.11
CA LEU A 5 8.10 1.14 12.22
C LEU A 5 7.53 2.44 12.78
N ASP A 6 8.22 3.06 13.76
CA ASP A 6 7.83 4.37 14.30
C ASP A 6 7.90 5.46 13.22
N ARG A 7 8.89 5.42 12.32
CA ARG A 7 8.97 6.35 11.19
C ARG A 7 7.83 6.13 10.19
N VAL A 8 7.48 4.87 9.92
CA VAL A 8 6.32 4.54 9.08
C VAL A 8 5.03 5.08 9.71
N ALA A 9 4.81 4.83 11.01
CA ALA A 9 3.64 5.34 11.72
C ALA A 9 3.60 6.88 11.68
N ASN A 10 4.70 7.55 11.97
CA ASN A 10 4.80 9.02 11.91
C ASN A 10 4.54 9.57 10.50
N ARG A 11 4.94 8.84 9.46
CA ARG A 11 4.69 9.24 8.06
C ARG A 11 3.22 9.14 7.69
N LEU A 12 2.54 8.09 8.16
CA LEU A 12 1.13 7.82 7.82
C LEU A 12 0.14 8.61 8.67
N MET A 13 0.48 8.97 9.92
CA MET A 13 -0.44 9.55 10.90
C MET A 13 -1.16 10.83 10.46
N PHE A 14 -0.65 11.55 9.46
CA PHE A 14 -1.26 12.79 9.00
C PHE A 14 -2.45 12.59 8.05
N ASN A 15 -2.51 11.43 7.38
CA ASN A 15 -3.50 11.15 6.34
C ASN A 15 -4.31 9.89 6.61
N TYR A 16 -3.90 9.06 7.57
CA TYR A 16 -4.48 7.76 7.85
C TYR A 16 -4.89 7.63 9.31
N ASP A 17 -5.99 6.92 9.52
CA ASP A 17 -6.36 6.40 10.84
C ASP A 17 -5.51 5.15 11.13
N LEU A 18 -4.70 5.22 12.19
CA LEU A 18 -3.72 4.18 12.52
C LEU A 18 -4.18 3.31 13.68
N GLN A 19 -3.92 2.00 13.58
CA GLN A 19 -4.08 1.03 14.65
C GLN A 19 -2.83 0.16 14.75
N GLN A 20 -2.34 -0.06 15.98
CA GLN A 20 -1.19 -0.92 16.24
C GLN A 20 -1.64 -2.30 16.69
N ASP A 21 -0.80 -3.31 16.43
CA ASP A 21 -0.97 -4.71 16.88
C ASP A 21 -2.36 -5.28 16.57
N THR A 22 -2.82 -5.10 15.34
CA THR A 22 -4.13 -5.54 14.87
C THR A 22 -4.12 -6.99 14.39
N HIS A 23 -5.25 -7.67 14.63
CA HIS A 23 -5.51 -9.00 14.11
C HIS A 23 -6.58 -8.93 13.01
N VAL A 24 -6.22 -9.35 11.80
CA VAL A 24 -7.10 -9.36 10.64
C VAL A 24 -7.06 -10.75 10.01
N GLU A 25 -8.20 -11.46 9.99
CA GLU A 25 -8.34 -12.78 9.37
C GLU A 25 -7.22 -13.78 9.73
N GLY A 26 -6.88 -13.85 11.02
CA GLY A 26 -5.83 -14.75 11.52
C GLY A 26 -4.40 -14.28 11.30
N HIS A 27 -4.21 -13.13 10.67
CA HIS A 27 -2.92 -12.47 10.52
C HIS A 27 -2.74 -11.37 11.56
N THR A 28 -1.51 -11.22 12.07
CA THR A 28 -1.16 -10.14 12.99
C THR A 28 -0.33 -9.10 12.27
N PHE A 29 -0.76 -7.85 12.32
CA PHE A 29 -0.04 -6.71 11.75
C PHE A 29 0.45 -5.77 12.84
N ASN A 30 1.70 -5.32 12.74
CA ASN A 30 2.29 -4.36 13.67
C ASN A 30 1.62 -2.98 13.56
N LEU A 31 1.15 -2.64 12.35
CA LEU A 31 0.44 -1.40 12.08
C LEU A 31 -0.57 -1.63 10.96
N THR A 32 -1.78 -1.12 11.12
CA THR A 32 -2.74 -0.95 10.04
C THR A 32 -3.09 0.52 9.90
N ALA A 33 -3.33 0.95 8.67
CA ALA A 33 -3.68 2.31 8.36
C ALA A 33 -4.83 2.33 7.34
N GLU A 34 -5.81 3.18 7.58
CA GLU A 34 -6.98 3.35 6.71
C GLU A 34 -7.13 4.81 6.31
N MET A 35 -7.38 5.03 5.03
CA MET A 35 -7.71 6.35 4.50
C MET A 35 -8.91 6.25 3.56
N ARG A 36 -9.87 7.15 3.75
CA ARG A 36 -11.01 7.34 2.87
C ARG A 36 -10.94 8.71 2.21
N ILE A 37 -10.92 8.73 0.90
CA ILE A 37 -10.90 9.98 0.12
C ILE A 37 -12.26 10.13 -0.54
N GLU A 38 -13.00 11.16 -0.12
CA GLU A 38 -14.23 11.61 -0.80
C GLU A 38 -13.87 12.81 -1.67
N SER A 39 -13.82 12.62 -2.98
CA SER A 39 -13.58 13.73 -3.92
C SER A 39 -14.90 14.35 -4.36
N LYS A 40 -15.39 15.34 -3.61
CA LYS A 40 -16.51 16.19 -4.02
C LYS A 40 -15.97 17.30 -4.92
N LYS A 41 -15.89 17.05 -6.22
CA LYS A 41 -15.58 18.12 -7.18
C LYS A 41 -16.83 18.99 -7.34
N HIS A 42 -16.83 20.16 -6.70
CA HIS A 42 -17.79 21.23 -6.99
C HIS A 42 -17.47 21.79 -8.38
N PHE A 43 -18.10 21.24 -9.40
CA PHE A 43 -18.11 21.88 -10.71
C PHE A 43 -19.12 23.02 -10.71
N PHE A 44 -18.76 24.16 -11.32
CA PHE A 44 -19.60 25.34 -11.44
C PHE A 44 -20.88 25.13 -12.28
N HIS A 45 -21.14 23.92 -12.80
CA HIS A 45 -22.30 23.60 -13.61
C HIS A 45 -23.06 22.39 -13.06
N PRO A 46 -24.43 22.51 -12.86
CA PRO A 46 -25.24 21.44 -12.28
C PRO A 46 -25.28 20.14 -13.08
N SER A 47 -25.00 20.18 -14.40
CA SER A 47 -24.94 18.99 -15.25
C SER A 47 -23.65 18.16 -15.11
N LEU A 48 -22.67 18.64 -14.35
CA LEU A 48 -21.39 17.96 -14.11
C LEU A 48 -21.33 17.29 -12.71
N ARG A 49 -22.49 16.95 -12.14
CA ARG A 49 -22.63 16.26 -10.83
C ARG A 49 -22.11 14.82 -10.80
N TYR A 50 -21.58 14.29 -11.90
CA TYR A 50 -21.20 12.87 -12.04
C TYR A 50 -19.78 12.55 -11.60
N ALA A 51 -19.13 13.37 -10.77
CA ALA A 51 -17.76 13.13 -10.34
C ALA A 51 -17.61 13.13 -8.80
N ASN A 52 -18.53 12.50 -8.09
CA ASN A 52 -18.24 12.05 -6.74
C ASN A 52 -17.53 10.71 -6.87
N HIS A 53 -16.26 10.66 -6.51
CA HIS A 53 -15.50 9.42 -6.48
C HIS A 53 -15.03 9.18 -5.07
N GLU A 54 -15.31 7.99 -4.54
CA GLU A 54 -14.79 7.50 -3.28
C GLU A 54 -13.63 6.55 -3.56
N ALA A 55 -12.48 6.83 -2.95
CA ALA A 55 -11.34 5.95 -2.95
C ALA A 55 -10.96 5.58 -1.52
N HIS A 56 -10.71 4.30 -1.28
CA HIS A 56 -10.28 3.77 0.01
C HIS A 56 -8.88 3.20 -0.12
N GLU A 57 -8.06 3.37 0.88
CA GLU A 57 -6.76 2.74 0.98
C GLU A 57 -6.58 2.10 2.35
N TYR A 58 -6.22 0.83 2.35
CA TYR A 58 -5.86 0.06 3.53
C TYR A 58 -4.40 -0.34 3.42
N ILE A 59 -3.60 -0.01 4.43
CA ILE A 59 -2.19 -0.38 4.51
C ILE A 59 -2.00 -1.32 5.70
N PHE A 60 -1.40 -2.48 5.45
CA PHE A 60 -1.10 -3.51 6.44
C PHE A 60 0.40 -3.68 6.53
N VAL A 61 0.98 -3.30 7.67
CA VAL A 61 2.43 -3.35 7.89
C VAL A 61 2.77 -4.48 8.84
N GLN A 62 3.67 -5.37 8.41
CA GLN A 62 4.13 -6.49 9.20
C GLN A 62 5.65 -6.63 9.14
N GLN A 63 6.26 -6.99 10.27
CA GLN A 63 7.66 -7.37 10.33
C GLN A 63 7.83 -8.87 10.09
N HIS A 64 8.80 -9.23 9.26
CA HIS A 64 9.14 -10.62 8.98
C HIS A 64 10.64 -10.74 8.69
N GLN A 65 11.35 -11.61 9.40
CA GLN A 65 12.82 -11.69 9.28
C GLN A 65 13.29 -12.00 7.86
N ALA A 66 12.73 -13.04 7.23
CA ALA A 66 13.04 -13.47 5.88
C ALA A 66 11.76 -13.95 5.18
N PRO A 67 10.99 -13.03 4.56
CA PRO A 67 9.77 -13.40 3.87
C PRO A 67 10.07 -14.20 2.59
N SER A 68 9.26 -15.21 2.33
CA SER A 68 9.34 -16.00 1.10
C SER A 68 8.28 -15.58 0.09
N VAL A 69 8.42 -15.98 -1.17
CA VAL A 69 7.37 -15.81 -2.19
C VAL A 69 6.03 -16.42 -1.74
N ALA A 70 6.06 -17.58 -1.08
CA ALA A 70 4.86 -18.22 -0.54
C ALA A 70 4.18 -17.37 0.54
N TYR A 71 4.96 -16.62 1.32
CA TYR A 71 4.44 -15.68 2.29
C TYR A 71 3.67 -14.53 1.61
N PHE A 72 4.24 -13.93 0.57
CA PHE A 72 3.55 -12.88 -0.19
C PHE A 72 2.30 -13.38 -0.90
N LYS A 73 2.30 -14.63 -1.43
CA LYS A 73 1.09 -15.23 -2.00
C LYS A 73 -0.05 -15.33 -0.99
N ARG A 74 0.24 -15.68 0.28
CA ARG A 74 -0.79 -15.68 1.34
C ARG A 74 -1.31 -14.27 1.65
N LEU A 75 -0.47 -13.23 1.58
CA LEU A 75 -0.94 -11.85 1.72
C LEU A 75 -1.85 -11.44 0.54
N VAL A 76 -1.56 -11.90 -0.67
CA VAL A 76 -2.45 -11.69 -1.84
C VAL A 76 -3.79 -12.40 -1.62
N GLU A 77 -3.79 -13.65 -1.17
CA GLU A 77 -5.01 -14.39 -0.81
C GLU A 77 -5.82 -13.63 0.25
N LEU A 78 -5.16 -13.14 1.30
CA LEU A 78 -5.79 -12.29 2.30
C LEU A 78 -6.42 -11.03 1.68
N GLY A 79 -5.73 -10.35 0.75
CA GLY A 79 -6.27 -9.18 0.07
C GLY A 79 -7.58 -9.48 -0.66
N HIS A 80 -7.67 -10.63 -1.33
CA HIS A 80 -8.92 -11.09 -1.96
C HIS A 80 -10.00 -11.42 -0.93
N GLU A 81 -9.64 -12.08 0.20
CA GLU A 81 -10.58 -12.34 1.28
C GLU A 81 -11.15 -11.05 1.90
N LEU A 82 -10.33 -10.01 2.05
CA LEU A 82 -10.79 -8.70 2.52
C LEU A 82 -11.71 -8.02 1.51
N ALA A 83 -11.42 -8.14 0.23
CA ALA A 83 -12.26 -7.59 -0.83
C ALA A 83 -13.65 -8.24 -0.91
N ASP A 84 -13.82 -9.46 -0.38
CA ASP A 84 -15.10 -10.15 -0.29
C ASP A 84 -15.93 -9.73 0.95
N LYS A 85 -15.37 -8.88 1.83
CA LYS A 85 -16.02 -8.44 3.06
C LYS A 85 -16.55 -7.03 2.94
N GLN A 86 -17.83 -6.85 3.25
CA GLN A 86 -18.51 -5.57 3.19
C GLN A 86 -17.88 -4.49 4.08
N GLU A 87 -17.22 -4.86 5.16
CA GLU A 87 -16.54 -3.91 6.04
C GLU A 87 -15.31 -3.24 5.38
N TYR A 88 -14.68 -3.91 4.40
CA TYR A 88 -13.52 -3.40 3.66
C TYR A 88 -13.90 -2.89 2.27
N LEU A 89 -14.86 -3.55 1.62
CA LEU A 89 -15.27 -3.22 0.27
C LEU A 89 -16.79 -3.38 0.13
N ASP A 90 -17.50 -2.25 0.10
CA ASP A 90 -18.94 -2.16 -0.15
C ASP A 90 -19.16 -1.21 -1.34
N PRO A 91 -18.95 -1.70 -2.57
CA PRO A 91 -18.90 -0.84 -3.74
C PRO A 91 -20.32 -0.44 -4.19
N ASP A 92 -20.48 0.84 -4.45
CA ASP A 92 -21.68 1.45 -5.05
C ASP A 92 -21.33 2.26 -6.32
N GLU A 93 -22.25 3.06 -6.81
CA GLU A 93 -22.06 3.88 -8.02
C GLU A 93 -21.04 5.02 -7.82
N GLU A 94 -20.74 5.40 -6.58
CA GLU A 94 -19.77 6.46 -6.25
C GLU A 94 -18.37 5.86 -6.01
N HIS A 95 -18.27 4.54 -5.80
CA HIS A 95 -17.00 3.86 -5.56
C HIS A 95 -16.11 3.88 -6.81
N PHE A 96 -14.89 4.39 -6.64
CA PHE A 96 -13.88 4.44 -7.70
C PHE A 96 -12.84 3.33 -7.54
N GLY A 97 -12.31 3.15 -6.34
CA GLY A 97 -11.28 2.15 -6.09
C GLY A 97 -11.01 1.91 -4.61
N THR A 98 -10.55 0.70 -4.32
CA THR A 98 -10.04 0.31 -3.02
C THR A 98 -8.68 -0.34 -3.19
N ASP A 99 -7.67 0.17 -2.49
CA ASP A 99 -6.32 -0.36 -2.51
C ASP A 99 -6.02 -1.12 -1.20
N PHE A 100 -5.60 -2.36 -1.32
CA PHE A 100 -5.06 -3.17 -0.23
C PHE A 100 -3.54 -3.24 -0.39
N THR A 101 -2.80 -2.51 0.43
CA THR A 101 -1.34 -2.44 0.36
C THR A 101 -0.71 -3.19 1.52
N PHE A 102 0.04 -4.24 1.23
CA PHE A 102 0.79 -5.03 2.22
C PHE A 102 2.25 -4.61 2.20
N VAL A 103 2.73 -4.12 3.33
CA VAL A 103 4.11 -3.69 3.54
C VAL A 103 4.81 -4.66 4.47
N VAL A 104 5.85 -5.31 3.99
CA VAL A 104 6.66 -6.25 4.77
C VAL A 104 8.02 -5.63 5.07
N ILE A 105 8.29 -5.42 6.35
CA ILE A 105 9.59 -4.97 6.83
C ILE A 105 10.44 -6.22 7.09
N ALA A 106 11.50 -6.41 6.29
CA ALA A 106 12.36 -7.58 6.30
C ALA A 106 13.77 -7.25 6.76
N ASN A 107 14.48 -8.24 7.29
CA ASN A 107 15.92 -8.11 7.54
C ASN A 107 16.71 -8.39 6.26
N LEU A 108 16.16 -9.25 5.38
CA LEU A 108 16.79 -9.64 4.12
C LEU A 108 15.70 -9.82 3.05
N ILE A 109 15.97 -9.35 1.84
CA ILE A 109 15.13 -9.57 0.65
C ILE A 109 15.88 -10.51 -0.29
N GLU A 110 15.38 -11.73 -0.46
CA GLU A 110 15.92 -12.68 -1.44
C GLU A 110 15.55 -12.26 -2.87
N ASN A 111 16.39 -12.56 -3.86
CA ASN A 111 16.16 -12.20 -5.27
C ASN A 111 14.80 -12.68 -5.78
N ALA A 112 14.37 -13.89 -5.40
CA ALA A 112 13.06 -14.43 -5.82
C ALA A 112 11.89 -13.60 -5.26
N VAL A 113 12.03 -13.02 -4.08
CA VAL A 113 11.03 -12.13 -3.46
C VAL A 113 11.05 -10.77 -4.17
N ASP A 114 12.24 -10.23 -4.42
CA ASP A 114 12.42 -8.97 -5.14
C ASP A 114 11.76 -9.01 -6.53
N GLU A 115 12.05 -10.06 -7.31
CA GLU A 115 11.46 -10.29 -8.62
C GLU A 115 9.93 -10.47 -8.52
N PHE A 116 9.45 -11.32 -7.59
CA PHE A 116 8.02 -11.57 -7.41
C PHE A 116 7.26 -10.28 -7.07
N VAL A 117 7.72 -9.52 -6.08
CA VAL A 117 7.09 -8.26 -5.66
C VAL A 117 7.18 -7.22 -6.78
N GLY A 118 8.33 -7.06 -7.41
CA GLY A 118 8.54 -6.10 -8.49
C GLY A 118 7.66 -6.36 -9.72
N ASP A 119 7.39 -7.62 -10.04
CA ASP A 119 6.57 -8.01 -11.19
C ASP A 119 5.10 -8.20 -10.86
N PHE A 120 4.72 -8.18 -9.59
CA PHE A 120 3.34 -8.41 -9.15
C PHE A 120 2.38 -7.33 -9.69
N ARG A 121 1.20 -7.78 -10.15
CA ARG A 121 0.09 -6.95 -10.62
C ARG A 121 -1.20 -7.65 -10.31
N ASP A 122 -2.07 -7.00 -9.56
CA ASP A 122 -3.40 -7.50 -9.25
C ASP A 122 -4.40 -6.35 -9.19
N ARG A 123 -5.33 -6.36 -10.12
CA ARG A 123 -6.43 -5.41 -10.20
C ARG A 123 -7.69 -6.10 -10.67
N THR A 124 -8.75 -5.99 -9.90
CA THR A 124 -10.04 -6.59 -10.18
C THR A 124 -11.09 -5.51 -10.42
N LEU A 125 -11.78 -5.58 -11.56
CA LEU A 125 -12.89 -4.70 -11.89
C LEU A 125 -14.17 -5.18 -11.20
N LEU A 126 -14.91 -4.25 -10.60
CA LEU A 126 -16.17 -4.52 -9.91
C LEU A 126 -17.35 -4.20 -10.85
N LYS A 127 -18.28 -5.17 -10.98
CA LYS A 127 -19.43 -5.01 -11.88
C LYS A 127 -19.03 -4.54 -13.29
N PHE A 128 -18.04 -5.20 -13.90
CA PHE A 128 -17.47 -4.81 -15.21
C PHE A 128 -16.87 -3.39 -15.24
N GLY A 129 -16.47 -2.86 -14.08
CA GLY A 129 -15.93 -1.52 -13.93
C GLY A 129 -16.95 -0.43 -13.60
N TYR A 130 -18.25 -0.75 -13.58
CA TYR A 130 -19.29 0.23 -13.18
C TYR A 130 -19.16 0.67 -11.73
N TYR A 131 -18.65 -0.21 -10.84
CA TYR A 131 -18.42 0.08 -9.43
C TYR A 131 -16.93 0.22 -9.13
N GLY A 132 -16.14 0.68 -10.10
CA GLY A 132 -14.70 0.87 -9.94
C GLY A 132 -13.92 -0.45 -9.91
N HIS A 133 -12.95 -0.52 -9.03
CA HIS A 133 -12.03 -1.66 -8.92
C HIS A 133 -11.48 -1.80 -7.51
N TYR A 134 -10.81 -2.92 -7.23
CA TYR A 134 -9.84 -2.98 -6.16
C TYR A 134 -8.48 -3.45 -6.68
N GLU A 135 -7.43 -3.08 -5.98
CA GLU A 135 -6.05 -3.47 -6.28
C GLU A 135 -5.38 -4.05 -5.04
N ILE A 136 -4.51 -5.04 -5.24
CA ILE A 136 -3.63 -5.55 -4.22
C ILE A 136 -2.22 -5.09 -4.56
N ASN A 137 -1.57 -4.40 -3.62
CA ASN A 137 -0.23 -3.88 -3.76
C ASN A 137 0.70 -4.54 -2.74
N LEU A 138 1.91 -4.87 -3.18
CA LEU A 138 2.95 -5.46 -2.35
C LEU A 138 4.15 -4.54 -2.26
N ILE A 139 4.66 -4.36 -1.06
CA ILE A 139 5.90 -3.62 -0.78
C ILE A 139 6.74 -4.46 0.17
N VAL A 140 8.01 -4.61 -0.14
CA VAL A 140 8.99 -5.18 0.78
C VAL A 140 10.11 -4.18 1.00
N VAL A 141 10.52 -3.99 2.25
CA VAL A 141 11.58 -3.07 2.62
C VAL A 141 12.59 -3.76 3.52
N ALA A 142 13.87 -3.54 3.27
CA ALA A 142 14.97 -3.92 4.16
C ALA A 142 15.70 -2.63 4.59
N PRO A 143 15.30 -2.04 5.74
CA PRO A 143 15.80 -0.73 6.14
C PRO A 143 17.31 -0.69 6.38
N ASP A 144 17.89 -1.78 6.92
CA ASP A 144 19.32 -1.87 7.20
C ASP A 144 20.17 -1.89 5.92
N ASP A 145 19.62 -2.46 4.83
CA ASP A 145 20.24 -2.50 3.51
C ASP A 145 19.86 -1.30 2.64
N GLU A 146 18.98 -0.42 3.12
CA GLU A 146 18.42 0.70 2.36
C GLU A 146 17.74 0.27 1.03
N ILE A 147 17.06 -0.87 1.04
CA ILE A 147 16.38 -1.45 -0.12
C ILE A 147 14.88 -1.44 0.07
N ALA A 148 14.15 -1.07 -0.98
CA ALA A 148 12.70 -1.23 -1.06
C ALA A 148 12.29 -1.65 -2.46
N THR A 149 11.38 -2.61 -2.53
CA THR A 149 10.77 -3.07 -3.78
C THR A 149 9.26 -3.03 -3.62
N ALA A 150 8.57 -2.57 -4.65
CA ALA A 150 7.12 -2.52 -4.68
C ALA A 150 6.58 -3.06 -6.00
N SER A 151 5.34 -3.55 -5.97
CA SER A 151 4.58 -3.83 -7.19
C SER A 151 4.47 -2.55 -8.01
N LYS A 152 4.51 -2.66 -9.37
CA LYS A 152 4.60 -1.49 -10.27
C LYS A 152 3.41 -0.52 -10.14
N LYS A 153 2.31 -0.95 -9.48
CA LYS A 153 1.16 -0.11 -9.21
C LYS A 153 1.15 0.51 -7.80
N ALA A 154 2.08 0.11 -6.93
CA ALA A 154 2.25 0.75 -5.64
C ALA A 154 3.00 2.07 -5.82
N GLU A 155 2.28 3.16 -5.97
CA GLU A 155 2.84 4.51 -6.15
C GLU A 155 3.62 5.01 -4.92
N SER A 156 3.49 4.33 -3.80
CA SER A 156 3.95 4.80 -2.49
C SER A 156 5.28 4.22 -2.01
N VAL A 157 6.08 3.55 -2.87
CA VAL A 157 7.40 3.02 -2.45
C VAL A 157 8.28 4.09 -1.81
N ALA A 158 8.23 5.31 -2.33
CA ALA A 158 8.98 6.44 -1.77
C ALA A 158 8.53 6.83 -0.36
N ALA A 159 7.28 6.50 0.02
CA ALA A 159 6.77 6.76 1.37
C ALA A 159 7.39 5.81 2.41
N PHE A 160 7.94 4.66 1.97
CA PHE A 160 8.55 3.65 2.81
C PHE A 160 10.08 3.60 2.72
N ALA A 161 10.71 4.44 1.90
CA ALA A 161 12.17 4.61 1.85
C ALA A 161 12.68 5.50 3.01
N LEU A 162 12.32 5.17 4.25
CA LEU A 162 12.51 6.00 5.46
C LEU A 162 13.76 5.63 6.27
N TRP A 163 14.85 5.21 5.64
CA TRP A 163 16.08 4.84 6.34
C TRP A 163 16.97 6.01 6.73
N ARG A 164 16.75 7.20 6.20
CA ARG A 164 17.46 8.42 6.61
C ARG A 164 16.56 9.32 7.43
N ASP A 165 17.09 9.89 8.50
CA ASP A 165 16.40 10.90 9.26
C ASP A 165 16.05 12.09 8.36
N MET A 166 14.83 12.60 8.48
CA MET A 166 14.30 13.70 7.69
C MET A 166 14.92 15.06 8.06
N ASP A 167 16.11 15.08 8.68
CA ASP A 167 16.91 16.29 8.86
C ASP A 167 17.56 16.67 7.52
N GLY A 168 16.72 17.26 6.69
CA GLY A 168 17.01 18.20 5.62
C GLY A 168 18.31 18.03 4.87
N GLN A 169 18.49 16.99 4.05
CA GLN A 169 19.28 17.09 2.80
C GLN A 169 19.28 15.77 2.01
N ASN A 170 18.84 15.84 0.76
CA ASN A 170 18.94 14.87 -0.34
C ASN A 170 17.71 14.01 -0.63
N SER A 171 16.61 14.65 -1.03
CA SER A 171 15.53 14.02 -1.81
C SER A 171 15.97 13.57 -3.22
N ASP A 172 17.05 14.13 -3.77
CA ASP A 172 17.48 13.85 -5.14
C ASP A 172 18.14 12.47 -5.33
N GLY A 173 18.81 11.93 -4.31
CA GLY A 173 19.48 10.64 -4.39
C GLY A 173 18.52 9.45 -4.29
N ILE A 174 17.43 9.58 -3.54
CA ILE A 174 16.42 8.53 -3.33
C ILE A 174 15.55 8.39 -4.57
N LEU A 175 15.12 9.52 -5.15
CA LEU A 175 14.33 9.55 -6.38
C LEU A 175 15.10 8.98 -7.58
N SER A 176 16.42 9.13 -7.63
CA SER A 176 17.23 8.58 -8.70
C SER A 176 17.37 7.06 -8.64
N ARG A 177 17.49 6.47 -7.42
CA ARG A 177 17.55 5.02 -7.23
C ARG A 177 16.19 4.35 -7.45
N VAL A 178 15.11 4.96 -6.96
CA VAL A 178 13.75 4.49 -7.22
C VAL A 178 13.44 4.55 -8.72
N ARG A 179 13.85 5.63 -9.42
CA ARG A 179 13.69 5.73 -10.87
C ARG A 179 14.48 4.67 -11.65
N SER A 180 15.70 4.33 -11.22
CA SER A 180 16.50 3.31 -11.90
C SER A 180 15.93 1.90 -11.75
N GLN A 181 15.21 1.61 -10.65
CA GLN A 181 14.51 0.34 -10.44
C GLN A 181 13.15 0.28 -11.16
N LEU A 182 12.50 1.44 -11.33
CA LEU A 182 11.21 1.52 -12.04
C LEU A 182 11.36 1.63 -13.57
N GLY A 183 12.58 1.71 -14.10
CA GLY A 183 12.85 1.76 -15.54
C GLY A 183 12.30 3.02 -16.23
N ILE A 184 12.24 4.15 -15.50
CA ILE A 184 11.83 5.47 -16.02
C ILE A 184 13.02 6.40 -16.07
#